data_01912daf664b71207ca80a229a3fb3ff
#
_entry.id   01912daf664b71207ca80a229a3fb3ff
#
_cell.length_a   1.000
_cell.length_b   1.000
_cell.length_c   1.000
_cell.angle_alpha   90.00
_cell.angle_beta   90.00
_cell.angle_gamma   90.00
#
_symmetry.space_group_name_H-M   'P 1'
#
loop_
_entity.id
_entity.type
_entity.pdbx_description
1 polymer ?
#
loop_
_entity_poly.entity_id
_entity_poly.type
_entity_poly.pdbx_seq_one_letter_code
_entity_poly.pdbx_strand_id
1 'polypeptide(L)'
;MAAEPTTSFHTLTPDRVLDAVEVGGLRCTGRCLPLRAFENRVYEVELEDERRLVVKFYRPGRWSRETILDEHRFLEDLVAAEVPAVAPMDLGSGQTLNEANGIYYAAFPKVRGRTLDELDAENRRRIGRTIGRMHAVGAARPAPHRPKLDLQHYIHEPLEILMKGNFMPENLGPRYRDMALRIADAIAKPLAAARTQRIHGDLHWGNILWTPDPVLVDFDDCVMGPPVQDLWLLARGRGEEASKAREDLVEGYELFREFDRSTFALIEPLRAMRIIYVSGWIAKRWDDPSFPHAYPNFKDVRYWMQEYEALAEIAEILT
;
A
#
# COMPACT_ATOMS: atom_id res chain seq x y z
N MET A 1 -2.86 29.41 -12.26
CA MET A 1 -1.73 28.63 -11.73
C MET A 1 -2.34 27.67 -10.72
N ALA A 2 -2.40 26.39 -11.04
CA ALA A 2 -2.79 25.38 -10.03
C ALA A 2 -1.68 25.38 -8.96
N ALA A 3 -2.05 25.49 -7.68
CA ALA A 3 -1.10 25.38 -6.57
C ALA A 3 -0.39 24.02 -6.66
N GLU A 4 0.92 24.01 -6.44
CA GLU A 4 1.68 22.76 -6.41
C GLU A 4 1.08 21.81 -5.37
N PRO A 5 0.95 20.50 -5.68
CA PRO A 5 0.25 19.54 -4.83
C PRO A 5 0.73 19.50 -3.36
N THR A 6 2.00 19.82 -3.13
CA THR A 6 2.63 19.80 -1.80
C THR A 6 2.17 20.97 -0.90
N THR A 7 1.88 22.14 -1.48
CA THR A 7 1.43 23.32 -0.73
C THR A 7 0.02 23.14 -0.14
N SER A 8 -0.82 22.33 -0.75
CA SER A 8 -2.19 22.08 -0.28
C SER A 8 -2.23 21.36 1.08
N PHE A 9 -1.29 20.45 1.37
CA PHE A 9 -1.23 19.77 2.67
C PHE A 9 -0.78 20.68 3.82
N HIS A 10 0.05 21.67 3.56
CA HIS A 10 0.49 22.61 4.61
C HIS A 10 -0.64 23.51 5.14
N THR A 11 -1.73 23.61 4.39
CA THR A 11 -2.92 24.35 4.81
C THR A 11 -3.89 23.53 5.67
N LEU A 12 -3.65 22.22 5.84
CA LEU A 12 -4.54 21.33 6.59
C LEU A 12 -4.27 21.45 8.10
N THR A 13 -5.00 22.36 8.75
CA THR A 13 -4.96 22.54 10.21
C THR A 13 -5.95 21.61 10.91
N PRO A 14 -5.79 21.33 12.22
CA PRO A 14 -6.77 20.56 12.99
C PRO A 14 -8.21 21.10 12.85
N ASP A 15 -8.41 22.42 12.90
CA ASP A 15 -9.72 23.06 12.74
C ASP A 15 -10.35 22.70 11.39
N ARG A 16 -9.59 22.76 10.30
CA ARG A 16 -10.06 22.37 8.96
C ARG A 16 -10.41 20.89 8.85
N VAL A 17 -9.71 20.03 9.59
CA VAL A 17 -10.05 18.60 9.67
C VAL A 17 -11.39 18.41 10.38
N LEU A 18 -11.61 19.12 11.51
CA LEU A 18 -12.87 19.09 12.25
C LEU A 18 -14.02 19.64 11.41
N ASP A 19 -13.84 20.80 10.78
CA ASP A 19 -14.83 21.41 9.86
C ASP A 19 -15.23 20.43 8.75
N ALA A 20 -14.25 19.73 8.16
CA ALA A 20 -14.53 18.75 7.11
C ALA A 20 -15.40 17.58 7.59
N VAL A 21 -15.23 17.13 8.83
CA VAL A 21 -16.05 16.08 9.44
C VAL A 21 -17.45 16.59 9.77
N GLU A 22 -17.55 17.85 10.21
CA GLU A 22 -18.83 18.47 10.66
C GLU A 22 -19.76 18.88 9.51
N VAL A 23 -19.25 19.02 8.28
CA VAL A 23 -20.06 19.35 7.08
C VAL A 23 -21.24 18.37 6.90
N GLY A 24 -21.06 17.10 7.25
CA GLY A 24 -22.11 16.07 7.21
C GLY A 24 -23.08 16.07 8.39
N GLY A 25 -22.98 17.04 9.29
CA GLY A 25 -23.87 17.13 10.48
C GLY A 25 -23.37 16.36 11.70
N LEU A 26 -22.18 15.77 11.66
CA LEU A 26 -21.52 15.21 12.83
C LEU A 26 -21.04 16.34 13.77
N ARG A 27 -20.90 16.03 15.06
CA ARG A 27 -20.38 16.96 16.07
C ARG A 27 -19.07 16.43 16.63
N CYS A 28 -18.00 17.22 16.53
CA CYS A 28 -16.67 16.90 17.05
C CYS A 28 -16.46 17.48 18.45
N THR A 29 -15.75 16.74 19.33
CA THR A 29 -15.35 17.25 20.67
C THR A 29 -14.22 18.28 20.61
N GLY A 30 -13.64 18.53 19.44
CA GLY A 30 -12.42 19.31 19.25
C GLY A 30 -11.13 18.48 19.32
N ARG A 31 -11.21 17.21 19.69
CA ARG A 31 -10.04 16.31 19.70
C ARG A 31 -9.71 15.82 18.29
N CYS A 32 -8.55 16.25 17.79
CA CYS A 32 -7.99 15.88 16.50
C CYS A 32 -6.52 15.53 16.67
N LEU A 33 -6.17 14.25 16.49
CA LEU A 33 -4.81 13.74 16.68
C LEU A 33 -4.22 13.26 15.36
N PRO A 34 -3.07 13.78 14.92
CA PRO A 34 -2.42 13.26 13.73
C PRO A 34 -1.94 11.82 13.96
N LEU A 35 -2.20 10.95 13.01
CA LEU A 35 -1.66 9.60 12.96
C LEU A 35 -0.46 9.56 12.02
N ARG A 36 0.47 8.64 12.30
CA ARG A 36 1.69 8.50 11.48
C ARG A 36 1.33 7.96 10.10
N ALA A 37 1.49 8.78 9.09
CA ALA A 37 1.33 8.46 7.69
C ALA A 37 2.29 9.31 6.85
N PHE A 38 2.90 8.72 5.81
CA PHE A 38 3.85 9.45 4.94
C PHE A 38 3.18 9.95 3.67
N GLU A 39 2.32 9.14 3.08
CA GLU A 39 1.69 9.45 1.80
C GLU A 39 0.54 10.44 1.97
N ASN A 40 -0.38 10.11 2.84
CA ASN A 40 -1.59 10.88 3.11
C ASN A 40 -1.44 11.69 4.41
N ARG A 41 -2.44 12.50 4.74
CA ARG A 41 -2.58 13.05 6.09
C ARG A 41 -3.75 12.36 6.76
N VAL A 42 -3.47 11.74 7.89
CA VAL A 42 -4.43 10.89 8.60
C VAL A 42 -4.60 11.40 10.03
N TYR A 43 -5.83 11.56 10.45
CA TYR A 43 -6.18 12.07 11.77
C TYR A 43 -7.17 11.16 12.47
N GLU A 44 -7.01 10.99 13.77
CA GLU A 44 -8.06 10.47 14.63
C GLU A 44 -8.89 11.64 15.15
N VAL A 45 -10.20 11.57 14.92
CA VAL A 45 -11.18 12.57 15.37
C VAL A 45 -12.17 11.92 16.32
N GLU A 46 -12.47 12.59 17.45
CA GLU A 46 -13.46 12.14 18.44
C GLU A 46 -14.75 12.94 18.28
N LEU A 47 -15.88 12.22 18.23
CA LEU A 47 -17.22 12.80 18.14
C LEU A 47 -17.85 12.97 19.53
N GLU A 48 -18.83 13.85 19.66
CA GLU A 48 -19.59 14.09 20.92
C GLU A 48 -20.36 12.84 21.39
N ASP A 49 -20.69 11.92 20.49
CA ASP A 49 -21.34 10.63 20.79
C ASP A 49 -20.34 9.51 21.15
N GLU A 50 -19.10 9.87 21.52
CA GLU A 50 -18.00 8.97 21.91
C GLU A 50 -17.43 8.10 20.78
N ARG A 51 -17.97 8.15 19.57
CA ARG A 51 -17.36 7.48 18.41
C ARG A 51 -16.04 8.13 18.05
N ARG A 52 -15.14 7.34 17.49
CA ARG A 52 -13.88 7.82 16.94
C ARG A 52 -13.78 7.45 15.48
N LEU A 53 -13.33 8.40 14.70
CA LEU A 53 -13.10 8.26 13.28
C LEU A 53 -11.61 8.35 12.95
N VAL A 54 -11.22 7.70 11.90
CA VAL A 54 -9.95 7.92 11.21
C VAL A 54 -10.27 8.66 9.92
N VAL A 55 -9.79 9.89 9.79
CA VAL A 55 -10.04 10.74 8.61
C VAL A 55 -8.77 10.78 7.78
N LYS A 56 -8.85 10.26 6.54
CA LYS A 56 -7.74 10.20 5.59
C LYS A 56 -7.93 11.26 4.52
N PHE A 57 -7.01 12.23 4.45
CA PHE A 57 -6.90 13.20 3.37
C PHE A 57 -5.88 12.67 2.36
N TYR A 58 -6.36 12.41 1.16
CA TYR A 58 -5.55 11.86 0.07
C TYR A 58 -4.57 12.90 -0.47
N ARG A 59 -3.34 12.48 -0.77
CA ARG A 59 -2.33 13.38 -1.36
C ARG A 59 -2.84 13.93 -2.69
N PRO A 60 -2.93 15.27 -2.85
CA PRO A 60 -3.34 15.89 -4.09
C PRO A 60 -2.48 15.43 -5.28
N GLY A 61 -3.12 15.10 -6.39
CA GLY A 61 -2.44 14.67 -7.62
C GLY A 61 -1.90 13.24 -7.61
N ARG A 62 -2.05 12.48 -6.51
CA ARG A 62 -1.68 11.06 -6.51
C ARG A 62 -2.72 10.20 -7.21
N TRP A 63 -3.96 10.29 -6.79
CA TRP A 63 -5.07 9.48 -7.29
C TRP A 63 -6.17 10.36 -7.88
N SER A 64 -6.79 9.89 -8.96
CA SER A 64 -8.03 10.48 -9.44
C SER A 64 -9.20 10.13 -8.51
N ARG A 65 -10.30 10.85 -8.65
CA ARG A 65 -11.54 10.56 -7.92
C ARG A 65 -12.00 9.11 -8.15
N GLU A 66 -11.94 8.65 -9.38
CA GLU A 66 -12.35 7.32 -9.80
C GLU A 66 -11.45 6.24 -9.19
N THR A 67 -10.15 6.50 -9.11
CA THR A 67 -9.17 5.60 -8.48
C THR A 67 -9.48 5.42 -7.00
N ILE A 68 -9.78 6.49 -6.27
CA ILE A 68 -10.16 6.42 -4.84
C ILE A 68 -11.50 5.69 -4.68
N LEU A 69 -12.48 5.96 -5.55
CA LEU A 69 -13.76 5.27 -5.48
C LEU A 69 -13.65 3.77 -5.77
N ASP A 70 -12.69 3.33 -6.58
CA ASP A 70 -12.43 1.89 -6.76
C ASP A 70 -11.84 1.24 -5.48
N GLU A 71 -11.03 1.96 -4.67
CA GLU A 71 -10.63 1.53 -3.32
C GLU A 71 -11.86 1.39 -2.42
N HIS A 72 -12.71 2.42 -2.37
CA HIS A 72 -13.92 2.41 -1.54
C HIS A 72 -14.84 1.25 -1.87
N ARG A 73 -15.10 1.00 -3.15
CA ARG A 73 -15.92 -0.13 -3.62
C ARG A 73 -15.32 -1.48 -3.23
N PHE A 74 -13.98 -1.59 -3.27
CA PHE A 74 -13.34 -2.84 -2.82
C PHE A 74 -13.54 -3.06 -1.33
N LEU A 75 -13.37 -2.03 -0.52
CA LEU A 75 -13.61 -2.09 0.92
C LEU A 75 -15.10 -2.38 1.26
N GLU A 76 -16.03 -1.75 0.55
CA GLU A 76 -17.47 -2.02 0.68
C GLU A 76 -17.80 -3.49 0.34
N ASP A 77 -17.23 -4.03 -0.75
CA ASP A 77 -17.37 -5.44 -1.11
C ASP A 77 -16.83 -6.38 -0.02
N LEU A 78 -15.69 -6.03 0.58
CA LEU A 78 -15.09 -6.82 1.66
C LEU A 78 -16.00 -6.86 2.88
N VAL A 79 -16.51 -5.71 3.31
CA VAL A 79 -17.41 -5.61 4.47
C VAL A 79 -18.73 -6.32 4.19
N ALA A 80 -19.29 -6.18 2.99
CA ALA A 80 -20.53 -6.89 2.59
C ALA A 80 -20.35 -8.42 2.57
N ALA A 81 -19.12 -8.90 2.32
CA ALA A 81 -18.75 -10.32 2.41
C ALA A 81 -18.24 -10.74 3.80
N GLU A 82 -18.42 -9.87 4.81
CA GLU A 82 -17.98 -10.09 6.20
C GLU A 82 -16.47 -10.37 6.32
N VAL A 83 -15.66 -9.89 5.38
CA VAL A 83 -14.21 -9.91 5.50
C VAL A 83 -13.78 -8.82 6.48
N PRO A 84 -12.92 -9.13 7.48
CA PRO A 84 -12.46 -8.14 8.44
C PRO A 84 -11.62 -7.05 7.78
N ALA A 85 -12.26 -5.98 7.32
CA ALA A 85 -11.69 -4.77 6.75
C ALA A 85 -12.50 -3.55 7.19
N VAL A 86 -11.98 -2.35 6.98
CA VAL A 86 -12.65 -1.11 7.40
C VAL A 86 -13.04 -0.31 6.17
N ALA A 87 -14.34 -0.26 5.86
CA ALA A 87 -14.85 0.55 4.76
C ALA A 87 -15.04 2.02 5.18
N PRO A 88 -14.89 2.97 4.23
CA PRO A 88 -15.21 4.36 4.49
C PRO A 88 -16.72 4.53 4.73
N MET A 89 -17.05 5.52 5.54
CA MET A 89 -18.43 5.83 5.89
C MET A 89 -18.92 7.10 5.19
N ASP A 90 -20.22 7.16 4.96
CA ASP A 90 -20.88 8.40 4.57
C ASP A 90 -20.95 9.35 5.78
N LEU A 91 -20.51 10.59 5.57
CA LEU A 91 -20.58 11.66 6.57
C LEU A 91 -21.90 12.47 6.49
N GLY A 92 -22.90 11.99 5.74
CA GLY A 92 -24.19 12.66 5.57
C GLY A 92 -24.35 13.34 4.19
N SER A 93 -23.37 13.21 3.30
CA SER A 93 -23.41 13.72 1.93
C SER A 93 -24.02 12.73 0.91
N GLY A 94 -24.32 11.51 1.33
CA GLY A 94 -24.68 10.39 0.45
C GLY A 94 -23.47 9.78 -0.28
N GLN A 95 -22.25 10.15 0.09
CA GLN A 95 -21.01 9.69 -0.53
C GLN A 95 -19.94 9.35 0.52
N THR A 96 -19.09 8.40 0.21
CA THR A 96 -17.95 8.02 1.06
C THR A 96 -16.69 8.86 0.79
N LEU A 97 -16.61 9.49 -0.39
CA LEU A 97 -15.53 10.38 -0.79
C LEU A 97 -16.02 11.82 -0.81
N ASN A 98 -15.38 12.66 -0.03
CA ASN A 98 -15.68 14.06 0.10
C ASN A 98 -14.49 14.92 -0.36
N GLU A 99 -14.70 16.23 -0.49
CA GLU A 99 -13.67 17.18 -0.86
C GLU A 99 -13.72 18.41 0.05
N ALA A 100 -12.56 18.83 0.55
CA ALA A 100 -12.40 20.05 1.32
C ALA A 100 -11.17 20.82 0.81
N ASN A 101 -11.37 22.07 0.38
CA ASN A 101 -10.30 22.94 -0.13
C ASN A 101 -9.45 22.32 -1.25
N GLY A 102 -10.08 21.56 -2.16
CA GLY A 102 -9.40 20.88 -3.27
C GLY A 102 -8.66 19.60 -2.88
N ILE A 103 -8.87 19.09 -1.65
CA ILE A 103 -8.29 17.85 -1.16
C ILE A 103 -9.40 16.82 -0.94
N TYR A 104 -9.28 15.67 -1.58
CA TYR A 104 -10.17 14.53 -1.31
C TYR A 104 -9.93 13.95 0.06
N TYR A 105 -11.00 13.59 0.76
CA TYR A 105 -10.91 12.90 2.05
C TYR A 105 -12.04 11.88 2.23
N ALA A 106 -11.77 10.91 3.09
CA ALA A 106 -12.73 9.91 3.54
C ALA A 106 -12.59 9.67 5.03
N ALA A 107 -13.70 9.32 5.67
CA ALA A 107 -13.71 8.95 7.08
C ALA A 107 -14.00 7.46 7.24
N PHE A 108 -13.32 6.85 8.19
CA PHE A 108 -13.40 5.43 8.51
C PHE A 108 -13.73 5.27 10.00
N PRO A 109 -14.56 4.30 10.41
CA PRO A 109 -14.70 3.94 11.80
C PRO A 109 -13.33 3.56 12.38
N LYS A 110 -12.99 4.07 13.57
CA LYS A 110 -11.75 3.65 14.22
C LYS A 110 -11.89 2.25 14.78
N VAL A 111 -11.06 1.34 14.29
CA VAL A 111 -10.90 0.01 14.87
C VAL A 111 -9.87 0.06 15.98
N ARG A 112 -10.22 -0.52 17.14
CA ARG A 112 -9.27 -0.73 18.24
C ARG A 112 -8.55 -2.05 18.02
N GLY A 113 -7.25 -1.99 17.82
CA GLY A 113 -6.40 -3.16 17.60
C GLY A 113 -4.93 -2.81 17.86
N ARG A 114 -4.10 -3.83 17.88
CA ARG A 114 -2.64 -3.69 17.96
C ARG A 114 -1.98 -4.44 16.81
N THR A 115 -0.83 -4.01 16.38
CA THR A 115 0.05 -4.81 15.53
C THR A 115 0.74 -5.88 16.39
N LEU A 116 1.07 -7.01 15.78
CA LEU A 116 1.89 -8.03 16.43
C LEU A 116 3.33 -7.96 15.92
N ASP A 117 4.28 -8.05 16.81
CA ASP A 117 5.71 -8.02 16.47
C ASP A 117 6.19 -9.41 15.99
N GLU A 118 5.60 -10.48 16.56
CA GLU A 118 5.91 -11.87 16.20
C GLU A 118 4.63 -12.67 15.98
N LEU A 119 4.70 -13.60 15.02
CA LEU A 119 3.57 -14.45 14.65
C LEU A 119 3.98 -15.92 14.70
N ASP A 120 3.24 -16.66 15.48
CA ASP A 120 3.27 -18.11 15.44
C ASP A 120 2.54 -18.66 14.20
N ALA A 121 2.62 -19.96 13.99
CA ALA A 121 2.01 -20.64 12.86
C ALA A 121 0.47 -20.47 12.83
N GLU A 122 -0.19 -20.49 14.00
CA GLU A 122 -1.64 -20.33 14.05
C GLU A 122 -2.07 -18.91 13.66
N ASN A 123 -1.35 -17.90 14.12
CA ASN A 123 -1.63 -16.53 13.73
C ASN A 123 -1.41 -16.31 12.21
N ARG A 124 -0.38 -16.93 11.61
CA ARG A 124 -0.17 -16.92 10.16
C ARG A 124 -1.35 -17.60 9.42
N ARG A 125 -1.85 -18.75 9.90
CA ARG A 125 -3.04 -19.40 9.31
C ARG A 125 -4.29 -18.51 9.42
N ARG A 126 -4.48 -17.82 10.55
CA ARG A 126 -5.62 -16.89 10.72
C ARG A 126 -5.55 -15.74 9.72
N ILE A 127 -4.37 -15.16 9.49
CA ILE A 127 -4.18 -14.15 8.46
C ILE A 127 -4.43 -14.76 7.07
N GLY A 128 -3.89 -15.94 6.80
CA GLY A 128 -4.14 -16.67 5.54
C GLY A 128 -5.63 -16.82 5.23
N ARG A 129 -6.44 -17.17 6.24
CA ARG A 129 -7.92 -17.22 6.12
C ARG A 129 -8.51 -15.88 5.69
N THR A 130 -8.08 -14.80 6.31
CA THR A 130 -8.56 -13.45 5.99
C THR A 130 -8.15 -13.05 4.57
N ILE A 131 -6.91 -13.33 4.16
CA ILE A 131 -6.43 -13.06 2.80
C ILE A 131 -7.18 -13.90 1.76
N GLY A 132 -7.43 -15.19 2.03
CA GLY A 132 -8.19 -16.06 1.14
C GLY A 132 -9.59 -15.54 0.87
N ARG A 133 -10.29 -15.06 1.91
CA ARG A 133 -11.59 -14.39 1.79
C ARG A 133 -11.49 -13.07 1.02
N MET A 134 -10.52 -12.22 1.35
CA MET A 134 -10.28 -10.96 0.64
C MET A 134 -10.05 -11.20 -0.86
N HIS A 135 -9.22 -12.17 -1.20
CA HIS A 135 -8.92 -12.51 -2.59
C HIS A 135 -10.09 -13.16 -3.34
N ALA A 136 -10.97 -13.89 -2.65
CA ALA A 136 -12.21 -14.39 -3.24
C ALA A 136 -13.12 -13.21 -3.67
N VAL A 137 -13.28 -12.21 -2.81
CA VAL A 137 -13.99 -10.97 -3.13
C VAL A 137 -13.26 -10.18 -4.22
N GLY A 138 -11.93 -10.08 -4.12
CA GLY A 138 -11.09 -9.37 -5.08
C GLY A 138 -11.23 -9.89 -6.51
N ALA A 139 -11.40 -11.20 -6.68
CA ALA A 139 -11.57 -11.86 -7.98
C ALA A 139 -12.96 -11.66 -8.62
N ALA A 140 -13.97 -11.27 -7.83
CA ALA A 140 -15.36 -11.20 -8.31
C ALA A 140 -15.60 -10.10 -9.36
N ARG A 141 -14.86 -9.00 -9.29
CA ARG A 141 -14.93 -7.90 -10.27
C ARG A 141 -13.61 -7.12 -10.36
N PRO A 142 -13.31 -6.45 -11.49
CA PRO A 142 -12.11 -5.63 -11.64
C PRO A 142 -12.27 -4.27 -10.93
N ALA A 143 -11.13 -3.57 -10.78
CA ALA A 143 -11.05 -2.15 -10.43
C ALA A 143 -10.37 -1.42 -11.61
N PRO A 144 -11.16 -0.89 -12.57
CA PRO A 144 -10.63 -0.42 -13.85
C PRO A 144 -9.75 0.83 -13.74
N HIS A 145 -9.91 1.63 -12.66
CA HIS A 145 -9.15 2.84 -12.45
C HIS A 145 -7.96 2.64 -11.49
N ARG A 146 -7.84 1.45 -10.86
CA ARG A 146 -6.66 1.14 -10.04
C ARG A 146 -5.47 0.75 -10.93
N PRO A 147 -4.25 1.09 -10.51
CA PRO A 147 -3.03 0.67 -11.21
C PRO A 147 -2.98 -0.85 -11.38
N LYS A 148 -2.21 -1.28 -12.35
CA LYS A 148 -1.80 -2.68 -12.47
C LYS A 148 -0.41 -2.84 -11.86
N LEU A 149 -0.18 -3.99 -11.26
CA LEU A 149 1.15 -4.38 -10.83
C LEU A 149 1.91 -4.87 -12.06
N ASP A 150 2.48 -3.93 -12.81
CA ASP A 150 3.18 -4.16 -14.08
C ASP A 150 4.54 -3.45 -14.12
N LEU A 151 5.30 -3.72 -15.17
CA LEU A 151 6.64 -3.16 -15.34
C LEU A 151 6.62 -1.63 -15.51
N GLN A 152 5.58 -1.10 -16.13
CA GLN A 152 5.48 0.34 -16.36
C GLN A 152 5.43 1.10 -15.03
N HIS A 153 4.50 0.74 -14.14
CA HIS A 153 4.29 1.43 -12.87
C HIS A 153 5.36 1.11 -11.81
N TYR A 154 5.92 -0.12 -11.85
CA TYR A 154 6.82 -0.58 -10.78
C TYR A 154 8.31 -0.56 -11.13
N ILE A 155 8.66 -0.43 -12.42
CA ILE A 155 10.06 -0.33 -12.86
C ILE A 155 10.30 0.92 -13.72
N HIS A 156 9.62 1.08 -14.86
CA HIS A 156 9.98 2.10 -15.83
C HIS A 156 9.74 3.52 -15.31
N GLU A 157 8.55 3.85 -14.82
CA GLU A 157 8.25 5.16 -14.25
C GLU A 157 9.12 5.52 -13.04
N PRO A 158 9.29 4.62 -12.02
CA PRO A 158 10.20 4.88 -10.92
C PRO A 158 11.65 5.11 -11.39
N LEU A 159 12.12 4.30 -12.33
CA LEU A 159 13.48 4.42 -12.88
C LEU A 159 13.70 5.75 -13.59
N GLU A 160 12.72 6.23 -14.36
CA GLU A 160 12.80 7.57 -14.98
C GLU A 160 12.92 8.69 -13.93
N ILE A 161 12.15 8.61 -12.85
CA ILE A 161 12.21 9.58 -11.75
C ILE A 161 13.60 9.58 -11.12
N LEU A 162 14.13 8.39 -10.83
CA LEU A 162 15.45 8.22 -10.24
C LEU A 162 16.56 8.75 -11.14
N MET A 163 16.48 8.51 -12.45
CA MET A 163 17.50 8.97 -13.41
C MET A 163 17.45 10.47 -13.66
N LYS A 164 16.28 11.11 -13.54
CA LYS A 164 16.13 12.56 -13.66
C LYS A 164 16.62 13.31 -12.43
N GLY A 165 16.56 12.68 -11.25
CA GLY A 165 17.01 13.26 -9.99
C GLY A 165 18.47 12.91 -9.67
N ASN A 166 19.17 13.81 -8.99
CA ASN A 166 20.56 13.57 -8.52
C ASN A 166 20.54 12.83 -7.16
N PHE A 167 19.98 11.62 -7.12
CA PHE A 167 19.90 10.82 -5.90
C PHE A 167 21.04 9.83 -5.75
N MET A 168 21.59 9.34 -6.86
CA MET A 168 22.64 8.34 -6.89
C MET A 168 24.01 8.94 -7.20
N PRO A 169 25.11 8.26 -6.79
CA PRO A 169 26.45 8.57 -7.31
C PRO A 169 26.48 8.50 -8.83
N GLU A 170 27.20 9.43 -9.47
CA GLU A 170 27.24 9.56 -10.93
C GLU A 170 27.62 8.26 -11.65
N ASN A 171 28.57 7.51 -11.10
CA ASN A 171 29.06 6.24 -11.68
C ASN A 171 28.14 5.05 -11.41
N LEU A 172 27.19 5.16 -10.49
CA LEU A 172 26.26 4.08 -10.13
C LEU A 172 24.94 4.15 -10.90
N GLY A 173 24.47 5.35 -11.23
CA GLY A 173 23.18 5.54 -11.91
C GLY A 173 23.04 4.72 -13.20
N PRO A 174 23.99 4.76 -14.16
CA PRO A 174 23.91 3.93 -15.36
C PRO A 174 23.88 2.43 -15.07
N ARG A 175 24.68 1.95 -14.12
CA ARG A 175 24.73 0.53 -13.72
C ARG A 175 23.44 0.07 -13.07
N TYR A 176 22.85 0.90 -12.20
CA TYR A 176 21.55 0.64 -11.58
C TYR A 176 20.45 0.54 -12.63
N ARG A 177 20.43 1.48 -13.59
CA ARG A 177 19.49 1.47 -14.70
C ARG A 177 19.60 0.20 -15.53
N ASP A 178 20.81 -0.16 -15.95
CA ASP A 178 21.04 -1.35 -16.77
C ASP A 178 20.62 -2.63 -16.04
N MET A 179 20.89 -2.71 -14.73
CA MET A 179 20.45 -3.83 -13.90
C MET A 179 18.92 -3.90 -13.82
N ALA A 180 18.25 -2.78 -13.56
CA ALA A 180 16.78 -2.72 -13.48
C ALA A 180 16.11 -3.13 -14.81
N LEU A 181 16.67 -2.70 -15.96
CA LEU A 181 16.14 -3.07 -17.28
C LEU A 181 16.38 -4.55 -17.60
N ARG A 182 17.54 -5.10 -17.25
CA ARG A 182 17.81 -6.55 -17.40
C ARG A 182 16.81 -7.39 -16.58
N ILE A 183 16.51 -6.97 -15.35
CA ILE A 183 15.51 -7.62 -14.52
C ILE A 183 14.14 -7.49 -15.17
N ALA A 184 13.75 -6.30 -15.64
CA ALA A 184 12.47 -6.08 -16.31
C ALA A 184 12.29 -7.04 -17.50
N ASP A 185 13.30 -7.21 -18.34
CA ASP A 185 13.28 -8.13 -19.48
C ASP A 185 13.10 -9.59 -19.02
N ALA A 186 13.83 -10.01 -17.99
CA ALA A 186 13.75 -11.37 -17.46
C ALA A 186 12.36 -11.72 -16.87
N ILE A 187 11.71 -10.75 -16.22
CA ILE A 187 10.43 -10.98 -15.53
C ILE A 187 9.20 -10.65 -16.39
N ALA A 188 9.36 -10.02 -17.54
CA ALA A 188 8.25 -9.57 -18.39
C ALA A 188 7.26 -10.69 -18.72
N LYS A 189 7.76 -11.82 -19.17
CA LYS A 189 6.93 -12.97 -19.61
C LYS A 189 6.20 -13.63 -18.43
N PRO A 190 6.87 -14.04 -17.33
CA PRO A 190 6.18 -14.65 -16.19
C PRO A 190 5.19 -13.70 -15.51
N LEU A 191 5.49 -12.41 -15.43
CA LEU A 191 4.58 -11.42 -14.86
C LEU A 191 3.32 -11.25 -15.73
N ALA A 192 3.48 -11.16 -17.05
CA ALA A 192 2.35 -11.03 -17.99
C ALA A 192 1.44 -12.27 -18.02
N ALA A 193 1.98 -13.46 -17.72
CA ALA A 193 1.22 -14.71 -17.65
C ALA A 193 0.44 -14.88 -16.34
N ALA A 194 0.77 -14.12 -15.31
CA ALA A 194 0.14 -14.23 -14.01
C ALA A 194 -1.32 -13.73 -14.04
N ARG A 195 -2.22 -14.49 -13.41
CA ARG A 195 -3.60 -14.05 -13.20
C ARG A 195 -3.64 -12.88 -12.22
N THR A 196 -4.33 -11.82 -12.58
CA THR A 196 -4.47 -10.62 -11.76
C THR A 196 -5.90 -10.43 -11.28
N GLN A 197 -6.03 -9.85 -10.11
CA GLN A 197 -7.30 -9.50 -9.46
C GLN A 197 -7.08 -8.28 -8.56
N ARG A 198 -8.14 -7.76 -7.93
CA ARG A 198 -7.97 -6.79 -6.86
C ARG A 198 -7.25 -7.46 -5.69
N ILE A 199 -6.17 -6.84 -5.24
CA ILE A 199 -5.38 -7.25 -4.08
C ILE A 199 -5.11 -6.03 -3.21
N HIS A 200 -4.66 -6.25 -1.97
CA HIS A 200 -4.26 -5.15 -1.09
C HIS A 200 -3.04 -4.38 -1.65
N GLY A 201 -2.08 -5.11 -2.24
CA GLY A 201 -0.90 -4.56 -2.91
C GLY A 201 0.26 -4.19 -1.99
N ASP A 202 -0.01 -3.70 -0.79
CA ASP A 202 0.98 -3.39 0.24
C ASP A 202 0.66 -4.05 1.60
N LEU A 203 0.28 -5.33 1.58
CA LEU A 203 -0.09 -6.06 2.79
C LEU A 203 1.14 -6.47 3.60
N HIS A 204 1.55 -5.62 4.51
CA HIS A 204 2.60 -5.89 5.49
C HIS A 204 2.03 -5.89 6.91
N TRP A 205 2.83 -6.32 7.90
CA TRP A 205 2.40 -6.45 9.29
C TRP A 205 1.78 -5.19 9.90
N GLY A 206 2.26 -4.02 9.50
CA GLY A 206 1.72 -2.73 9.96
C GLY A 206 0.30 -2.43 9.47
N ASN A 207 -0.17 -3.13 8.42
CA ASN A 207 -1.50 -2.98 7.84
C ASN A 207 -2.48 -4.08 8.33
N ILE A 208 -2.11 -4.78 9.40
CA ILE A 208 -2.95 -5.79 10.06
C ILE A 208 -3.12 -5.41 11.52
N LEU A 209 -4.34 -5.04 11.91
CA LEU A 209 -4.71 -4.77 13.29
C LEU A 209 -5.30 -6.04 13.91
N TRP A 210 -4.77 -6.43 15.06
CA TRP A 210 -5.30 -7.53 15.84
C TRP A 210 -6.31 -7.00 16.85
N THR A 211 -7.55 -7.41 16.63
CA THR A 211 -8.64 -7.43 17.59
C THR A 211 -8.74 -8.86 18.14
N PRO A 212 -9.88 -9.51 18.38
CA PRO A 212 -9.85 -10.96 18.48
C PRO A 212 -9.41 -11.63 17.17
N ASP A 213 -9.70 -11.01 16.00
CA ASP A 213 -9.32 -11.48 14.67
C ASP A 213 -8.50 -10.43 13.90
N PRO A 214 -7.68 -10.84 12.90
CA PRO A 214 -6.92 -9.89 12.09
C PRO A 214 -7.86 -9.05 11.22
N VAL A 215 -7.74 -7.73 11.29
CA VAL A 215 -8.47 -6.76 10.48
C VAL A 215 -7.50 -6.07 9.54
N LEU A 216 -7.80 -6.08 8.24
CA LEU A 216 -6.99 -5.46 7.20
C LEU A 216 -7.32 -3.97 7.10
N VAL A 217 -6.27 -3.13 7.05
CA VAL A 217 -6.39 -1.67 6.97
C VAL A 217 -5.45 -1.11 5.93
N ASP A 218 -5.69 0.13 5.49
CA ASP A 218 -4.88 0.91 4.55
C ASP A 218 -4.77 0.29 3.14
N PHE A 219 -5.91 0.28 2.45
CA PHE A 219 -6.04 -0.17 1.06
C PHE A 219 -5.65 0.90 0.03
N ASP A 220 -4.97 1.97 0.44
CA ASP A 220 -4.59 3.08 -0.43
C ASP A 220 -3.76 2.63 -1.66
N ASP A 221 -2.98 1.59 -1.51
CA ASP A 221 -2.17 0.96 -2.55
C ASP A 221 -2.82 -0.29 -3.17
N CYS A 222 -4.13 -0.50 -2.99
CA CYS A 222 -4.80 -1.62 -3.63
C CYS A 222 -4.65 -1.53 -5.16
N VAL A 223 -4.41 -2.68 -5.78
CA VAL A 223 -3.94 -2.76 -7.16
C VAL A 223 -4.52 -3.98 -7.87
N MET A 224 -4.55 -3.98 -9.19
CA MET A 224 -4.78 -5.18 -9.98
C MET A 224 -3.47 -5.96 -10.10
N GLY A 225 -3.34 -7.04 -9.34
CA GLY A 225 -2.09 -7.82 -9.26
C GLY A 225 -2.28 -9.30 -8.94
N PRO A 226 -1.20 -10.08 -8.96
CA PRO A 226 -1.24 -11.49 -8.60
C PRO A 226 -1.39 -11.68 -7.09
N PRO A 227 -2.21 -12.65 -6.62
CA PRO A 227 -2.45 -12.91 -5.19
C PRO A 227 -1.20 -13.11 -4.35
N VAL A 228 -0.15 -13.68 -4.91
CA VAL A 228 1.13 -13.92 -4.22
C VAL A 228 1.77 -12.64 -3.70
N GLN A 229 1.45 -11.48 -4.27
CA GLN A 229 1.95 -10.19 -3.80
C GLN A 229 1.62 -9.94 -2.32
N ASP A 230 0.40 -10.24 -1.90
CA ASP A 230 -0.01 -10.02 -0.51
C ASP A 230 0.54 -11.08 0.45
N LEU A 231 0.89 -12.27 -0.03
CA LEU A 231 1.46 -13.32 0.80
C LEU A 231 2.96 -13.13 1.05
N TRP A 232 3.74 -12.84 0.00
CA TRP A 232 5.18 -12.75 0.17
C TRP A 232 5.61 -11.55 1.03
N LEU A 233 4.85 -10.46 1.03
CA LEU A 233 5.12 -9.29 1.88
C LEU A 233 5.04 -9.60 3.38
N LEU A 234 4.30 -10.62 3.75
CA LEU A 234 4.18 -11.11 5.12
C LEU A 234 5.27 -12.15 5.48
N ALA A 235 5.92 -12.75 4.48
CA ALA A 235 6.96 -13.75 4.65
C ALA A 235 8.15 -13.48 3.71
N ARG A 236 8.78 -12.31 3.89
CA ARG A 236 9.76 -11.71 2.96
C ARG A 236 11.09 -12.45 2.85
N GLY A 237 11.48 -13.22 3.85
CA GLY A 237 12.75 -13.91 3.89
C GLY A 237 12.93 -14.92 2.75
N ARG A 238 14.17 -15.39 2.62
CA ARG A 238 14.57 -16.55 1.82
C ARG A 238 14.88 -17.71 2.74
N GLY A 239 14.88 -18.93 2.23
CA GLY A 239 15.22 -20.13 3.00
C GLY A 239 14.02 -20.80 3.69
N GLU A 240 14.31 -21.77 4.56
CA GLU A 240 13.32 -22.69 5.11
C GLU A 240 12.28 -22.03 5.99
N GLU A 241 12.70 -21.11 6.86
CA GLU A 241 11.80 -20.39 7.76
C GLU A 241 10.74 -19.56 6.99
N ALA A 242 11.18 -18.81 5.98
CA ALA A 242 10.28 -18.03 5.16
C ALA A 242 9.37 -18.93 4.31
N SER A 243 9.87 -20.08 3.85
CA SER A 243 9.05 -21.07 3.14
C SER A 243 7.97 -21.64 4.05
N LYS A 244 8.32 -22.02 5.29
CA LYS A 244 7.36 -22.48 6.28
C LYS A 244 6.33 -21.40 6.63
N ALA A 245 6.75 -20.15 6.78
CA ALA A 245 5.83 -19.04 7.03
C ALA A 245 4.83 -18.84 5.88
N ARG A 246 5.27 -19.00 4.63
CA ARG A 246 4.39 -18.97 3.45
C ARG A 246 3.41 -20.14 3.43
N GLU A 247 3.86 -21.34 3.76
CA GLU A 247 2.96 -22.52 3.83
C GLU A 247 1.91 -22.34 4.93
N ASP A 248 2.27 -21.84 6.13
CA ASP A 248 1.27 -21.55 7.18
C ASP A 248 0.20 -20.55 6.69
N LEU A 249 0.61 -19.51 5.91
CA LEU A 249 -0.34 -18.57 5.30
C LEU A 249 -1.24 -19.26 4.28
N VAL A 250 -0.66 -20.10 3.42
CA VAL A 250 -1.39 -20.81 2.36
C VAL A 250 -2.35 -21.86 2.94
N GLU A 251 -1.95 -22.58 3.99
CA GLU A 251 -2.86 -23.50 4.69
C GLU A 251 -4.15 -22.80 5.15
N GLY A 252 -4.01 -21.61 5.73
CA GLY A 252 -5.17 -20.80 6.10
C GLY A 252 -5.96 -20.29 4.89
N TYR A 253 -5.27 -19.83 3.87
CA TYR A 253 -5.85 -19.30 2.63
C TYR A 253 -6.72 -20.34 1.91
N GLU A 254 -6.23 -21.58 1.83
CA GLU A 254 -6.89 -22.67 1.09
C GLU A 254 -8.18 -23.17 1.73
N LEU A 255 -8.50 -22.74 2.95
CA LEU A 255 -9.83 -22.98 3.52
C LEU A 255 -10.96 -22.23 2.78
N PHE A 256 -10.63 -21.19 2.02
CA PHE A 256 -11.61 -20.38 1.30
C PHE A 256 -11.39 -20.34 -0.21
N ARG A 257 -10.17 -20.58 -0.67
CA ARG A 257 -9.83 -20.50 -2.08
C ARG A 257 -8.52 -21.22 -2.37
N GLU A 258 -8.48 -21.98 -3.44
CA GLU A 258 -7.24 -22.60 -3.94
C GLU A 258 -6.17 -21.54 -4.22
N PHE A 259 -4.93 -21.81 -3.81
CA PHE A 259 -3.78 -20.98 -4.06
C PHE A 259 -2.88 -21.58 -5.13
N ASP A 260 -2.57 -20.84 -6.17
CA ASP A 260 -1.64 -21.26 -7.21
C ASP A 260 -0.19 -21.12 -6.71
N ARG A 261 0.35 -22.22 -6.19
CA ARG A 261 1.73 -22.29 -5.67
C ARG A 261 2.79 -22.05 -6.73
N SER A 262 2.48 -22.20 -8.02
CA SER A 262 3.42 -21.89 -9.10
C SER A 262 3.79 -20.40 -9.10
N THR A 263 2.90 -19.55 -8.57
CA THR A 263 3.12 -18.11 -8.44
C THR A 263 4.21 -17.74 -7.42
N PHE A 264 4.68 -18.67 -6.59
CA PHE A 264 5.86 -18.42 -5.74
C PHE A 264 7.11 -18.10 -6.56
N ALA A 265 7.20 -18.56 -7.81
CA ALA A 265 8.25 -18.15 -8.74
C ALA A 265 8.27 -16.64 -9.03
N LEU A 266 7.16 -15.93 -8.75
CA LEU A 266 7.07 -14.48 -8.90
C LEU A 266 7.63 -13.70 -7.69
N ILE A 267 8.01 -14.35 -6.59
CA ILE A 267 8.45 -13.63 -5.37
C ILE A 267 9.69 -12.77 -5.64
N GLU A 268 10.72 -13.32 -6.28
CA GLU A 268 11.92 -12.54 -6.58
C GLU A 268 11.69 -11.44 -7.65
N PRO A 269 10.93 -11.68 -8.73
CA PRO A 269 10.39 -10.63 -9.57
C PRO A 269 9.71 -9.49 -8.81
N LEU A 270 8.75 -9.82 -7.95
CA LEU A 270 7.98 -8.83 -7.17
C LEU A 270 8.86 -8.09 -6.16
N ARG A 271 9.87 -8.77 -5.59
CA ARG A 271 10.87 -8.16 -4.71
C ARG A 271 11.69 -7.10 -5.46
N ALA A 272 12.20 -7.42 -6.64
CA ALA A 272 12.93 -6.45 -7.46
C ALA A 272 12.08 -5.24 -7.84
N MET A 273 10.83 -5.49 -8.28
CA MET A 273 9.87 -4.43 -8.58
C MET A 273 9.64 -3.53 -7.36
N ARG A 274 9.48 -4.10 -6.17
CA ARG A 274 9.28 -3.32 -4.95
C ARG A 274 10.50 -2.46 -4.58
N ILE A 275 11.72 -2.96 -4.71
CA ILE A 275 12.96 -2.21 -4.46
C ILE A 275 12.98 -0.95 -5.33
N ILE A 276 12.77 -1.11 -6.64
CA ILE A 276 12.80 0.00 -7.59
C ILE A 276 11.64 0.97 -7.34
N TYR A 277 10.43 0.43 -7.12
CA TYR A 277 9.23 1.22 -6.86
C TYR A 277 9.37 2.08 -5.61
N VAL A 278 9.83 1.52 -4.48
CA VAL A 278 9.97 2.26 -3.21
C VAL A 278 11.01 3.37 -3.34
N SER A 279 12.14 3.10 -3.99
CA SER A 279 13.15 4.13 -4.25
C SER A 279 12.61 5.26 -5.13
N GLY A 280 11.87 4.94 -6.19
CA GLY A 280 11.20 5.93 -7.04
C GLY A 280 10.09 6.70 -6.31
N TRP A 281 9.35 6.02 -5.42
CA TRP A 281 8.33 6.63 -4.57
C TRP A 281 8.93 7.66 -3.60
N ILE A 282 10.06 7.35 -2.96
CA ILE A 282 10.80 8.30 -2.11
C ILE A 282 11.30 9.49 -2.94
N ALA A 283 11.93 9.22 -4.09
CA ALA A 283 12.47 10.25 -4.98
C ALA A 283 11.40 11.23 -5.48
N LYS A 284 10.23 10.71 -5.88
CA LYS A 284 9.09 11.52 -6.35
C LYS A 284 8.59 12.53 -5.32
N ARG A 285 8.84 12.26 -4.04
CA ARG A 285 8.34 13.06 -2.90
C ARG A 285 9.43 13.77 -2.14
N TRP A 286 10.63 13.80 -2.69
CA TRP A 286 11.80 14.31 -1.99
C TRP A 286 11.68 15.79 -1.58
N ASP A 287 10.88 16.58 -2.29
CA ASP A 287 10.60 17.98 -1.97
C ASP A 287 9.63 18.17 -0.79
N ASP A 288 8.93 17.12 -0.35
CA ASP A 288 8.14 17.12 0.89
C ASP A 288 9.10 16.91 2.09
N PRO A 289 9.23 17.88 3.03
CA PRO A 289 10.21 17.81 4.12
C PRO A 289 10.09 16.56 5.00
N SER A 290 8.93 15.89 5.02
CA SER A 290 8.75 14.65 5.76
C SER A 290 9.57 13.50 5.20
N PHE A 291 9.87 13.49 3.88
CA PHE A 291 10.64 12.42 3.24
C PHE A 291 12.13 12.46 3.56
N PRO A 292 12.86 13.58 3.38
CA PRO A 292 14.25 13.68 3.83
C PRO A 292 14.42 13.38 5.33
N HIS A 293 13.43 13.77 6.16
CA HIS A 293 13.45 13.46 7.59
C HIS A 293 13.27 11.95 7.86
N ALA A 294 12.38 11.28 7.14
CA ALA A 294 12.12 9.85 7.31
C ALA A 294 13.21 8.96 6.67
N TYR A 295 13.84 9.43 5.60
CA TYR A 295 14.84 8.71 4.81
C TYR A 295 16.16 9.50 4.72
N PRO A 296 16.83 9.83 5.84
CA PRO A 296 17.98 10.71 5.85
C PRO A 296 19.15 10.18 5.02
N ASN A 297 19.26 8.87 4.86
CA ASN A 297 20.37 8.21 4.14
C ASN A 297 20.06 7.97 2.66
N PHE A 298 18.91 8.44 2.13
CA PHE A 298 18.48 8.13 0.77
C PHE A 298 19.46 8.61 -0.32
N LYS A 299 20.22 9.66 -0.06
CA LYS A 299 21.27 10.18 -0.98
C LYS A 299 22.66 9.60 -0.70
N ASP A 300 22.81 8.74 0.31
CA ASP A 300 24.10 8.17 0.66
C ASP A 300 24.54 7.10 -0.34
N VAL A 301 25.85 7.09 -0.65
CA VAL A 301 26.46 6.06 -1.49
C VAL A 301 26.16 4.65 -0.98
N ARG A 302 26.18 4.47 0.35
CA ARG A 302 25.95 3.17 0.99
C ARG A 302 24.53 2.66 0.73
N TYR A 303 23.51 3.53 0.82
CA TYR A 303 22.12 3.18 0.53
C TYR A 303 22.02 2.61 -0.90
N TRP A 304 22.54 3.34 -1.88
CA TRP A 304 22.44 2.95 -3.29
C TRP A 304 23.28 1.73 -3.66
N MET A 305 24.41 1.53 -2.99
CA MET A 305 25.19 0.29 -3.15
C MET A 305 24.39 -0.91 -2.64
N GLN A 306 23.74 -0.82 -1.48
CA GLN A 306 22.90 -1.88 -0.95
C GLN A 306 21.71 -2.21 -1.86
N GLU A 307 21.03 -1.17 -2.40
CA GLU A 307 19.95 -1.36 -3.37
C GLU A 307 20.43 -2.07 -4.64
N TYR A 308 21.60 -1.65 -5.15
CA TYR A 308 22.21 -2.28 -6.33
C TYR A 308 22.60 -3.74 -6.07
N GLU A 309 23.23 -4.03 -4.94
CA GLU A 309 23.61 -5.39 -4.55
C GLU A 309 22.39 -6.29 -4.41
N ALA A 310 21.30 -5.80 -3.79
CA ALA A 310 20.06 -6.54 -3.68
C ALA A 310 19.44 -6.88 -5.05
N LEU A 311 19.49 -5.93 -6.00
CA LEU A 311 19.05 -6.20 -7.39
C LEU A 311 19.97 -7.18 -8.10
N ALA A 312 21.29 -7.12 -7.88
CA ALA A 312 22.24 -8.04 -8.47
C ALA A 312 22.02 -9.49 -8.00
N GLU A 313 21.81 -9.69 -6.70
CA GLU A 313 21.44 -11.01 -6.15
C GLU A 313 20.16 -11.57 -6.79
N ILE A 314 19.13 -10.72 -6.97
CA ILE A 314 17.88 -11.13 -7.62
C ILE A 314 18.15 -11.50 -9.09
N ALA A 315 18.95 -10.71 -9.80
CA ALA A 315 19.27 -10.99 -11.19
C ALA A 315 19.99 -12.34 -11.37
N GLU A 316 20.84 -12.75 -10.40
CA GLU A 316 21.48 -14.07 -10.39
C GLU A 316 20.47 -15.21 -10.19
N ILE A 317 19.41 -14.99 -9.39
CA ILE A 317 18.35 -15.99 -9.16
C ILE A 317 17.46 -16.15 -10.40
N LEU A 318 17.31 -15.10 -11.19
CA LEU A 318 16.44 -15.07 -12.37
C LEU A 318 17.11 -15.63 -13.65
N THR A 319 18.42 -15.85 -13.65
CA THR A 319 19.19 -16.46 -14.76
C THR A 319 19.28 -17.96 -14.63
#